data_3742d24818f804a6c2b5567ce9bcbed4
#
_entry.id   3742d24818f804a6c2b5567ce9bcbed4
#
_cell.length_a   1.000
_cell.length_b   1.000
_cell.length_c   1.000
_cell.angle_alpha   90.00
_cell.angle_beta   90.00
_cell.angle_gamma   90.00
#
_symmetry.space_group_name_H-M   'P 1'
#
loop_
_entity.id
_entity.type
_entity.pdbx_description
1 polymer ?
#
loop_
_entity_poly.entity_id
_entity_poly.type
_entity_poly.pdbx_seq_one_letter_code
_entity_poly.pdbx_strand_id
1 'polypeptide(L)'
;MILSQFQMFQQINSYPALFTIANHSFTHANNNYLSFYHHPDTALLDFLKAKTVLNPSNNLTRLPGNNAWNLTHVKRASNLVRPLVDKLDSIGLNVIGWDLQWRFNKAGRPVQSPEYLADKVDSLFFHHQTLTKNHLVLLMHDHMFRAAADSLKLEQFIQALKQ
;
A
#
# COMPACT_ATOMS: atom_id res chain seq x y z
N MET A 1 -16.55 5.68 21.65
CA MET A 1 -17.45 5.82 20.47
C MET A 1 -16.71 5.28 19.26
N ILE A 2 -17.28 4.30 18.55
CA ILE A 2 -16.68 3.76 17.31
C ILE A 2 -17.20 4.60 16.16
N LEU A 3 -16.28 5.23 15.39
CA LEU A 3 -16.62 6.00 14.21
C LEU A 3 -17.18 5.07 13.12
N SER A 4 -18.17 5.54 12.34
CA SER A 4 -18.59 4.85 11.13
C SER A 4 -17.46 4.91 10.07
N GLN A 5 -17.49 4.02 9.08
CA GLN A 5 -16.52 4.03 7.97
C GLN A 5 -16.49 5.38 7.25
N PHE A 6 -17.66 6.01 7.07
CA PHE A 6 -17.76 7.33 6.46
C PHE A 6 -17.10 8.43 7.30
N GLN A 7 -17.29 8.43 8.62
CA GLN A 7 -16.64 9.38 9.53
C GLN A 7 -15.12 9.20 9.55
N MET A 8 -14.62 7.96 9.53
CA MET A 8 -13.19 7.68 9.41
C MET A 8 -12.61 8.20 8.09
N PHE A 9 -13.32 7.98 6.99
CA PHE A 9 -12.93 8.51 5.67
C PHE A 9 -12.86 10.04 5.65
N GLN A 10 -13.86 10.72 6.23
CA GLN A 10 -13.85 12.19 6.37
C GLN A 10 -12.69 12.67 7.25
N GLN A 11 -12.41 11.97 8.36
CA GLN A 11 -11.30 12.32 9.23
C GLN A 11 -9.95 12.18 8.53
N ILE A 12 -9.73 11.12 7.74
CA ILE A 12 -8.52 10.95 6.94
C ILE A 12 -8.37 12.11 5.94
N ASN A 13 -9.44 12.47 5.24
CA ASN A 13 -9.45 13.57 4.27
C ASN A 13 -9.22 14.96 4.88
N SER A 14 -9.46 15.13 6.18
CA SER A 14 -9.21 16.41 6.87
C SER A 14 -7.71 16.68 7.12
N TYR A 15 -6.83 15.72 6.89
CA TYR A 15 -5.37 15.84 7.04
C TYR A 15 -4.60 15.50 5.75
N PRO A 16 -4.80 16.26 4.65
CA PRO A 16 -4.21 15.92 3.35
C PRO A 16 -2.68 15.99 3.32
N ALA A 17 -2.05 16.70 4.25
CA ALA A 17 -0.60 16.72 4.39
C ALA A 17 -0.01 15.43 4.96
N LEU A 18 -0.83 14.62 5.64
CA LEU A 18 -0.41 13.38 6.28
C LEU A 18 -0.95 12.12 5.57
N PHE A 19 -2.11 12.25 4.92
CA PHE A 19 -2.81 11.11 4.33
C PHE A 19 -3.13 11.34 2.86
N THR A 20 -2.89 10.31 2.06
CA THR A 20 -3.30 10.26 0.65
C THR A 20 -4.16 9.02 0.43
N ILE A 21 -5.41 9.23 0.02
CA ILE A 21 -6.29 8.13 -0.36
C ILE A 21 -5.99 7.76 -1.80
N ALA A 22 -5.65 6.49 -2.03
CA ALA A 22 -5.32 5.96 -3.35
C ALA A 22 -6.14 4.73 -3.70
N ASN A 23 -6.16 4.38 -4.99
CA ASN A 23 -6.91 3.24 -5.50
C ASN A 23 -6.22 1.91 -5.15
N HIS A 24 -7.00 0.90 -4.72
CA HIS A 24 -6.51 -0.45 -4.43
C HIS A 24 -7.44 -1.55 -4.99
N SER A 25 -8.07 -1.28 -6.15
CA SER A 25 -9.15 -2.06 -6.76
C SER A 25 -10.47 -2.00 -5.97
N PHE A 26 -11.57 -2.36 -6.61
CA PHE A 26 -12.89 -2.34 -5.98
C PHE A 26 -13.18 -3.62 -5.18
N THR A 27 -12.80 -4.78 -5.73
CA THR A 27 -13.09 -6.09 -5.12
C THR A 27 -11.91 -6.67 -4.35
N HIS A 28 -10.73 -6.01 -4.35
CA HIS A 28 -9.48 -6.56 -3.82
C HIS A 28 -9.17 -7.95 -4.43
N ALA A 29 -9.42 -8.09 -5.76
CA ALA A 29 -9.29 -9.34 -6.51
C ALA A 29 -10.12 -10.51 -5.93
N ASN A 30 -11.07 -10.27 -5.03
CA ASN A 30 -11.81 -11.29 -4.27
C ASN A 30 -10.87 -12.34 -3.64
N ASN A 31 -9.64 -11.94 -3.26
CA ASN A 31 -8.54 -12.79 -2.79
C ASN A 31 -8.12 -13.90 -3.78
N ASN A 32 -8.53 -13.84 -5.04
CA ASN A 32 -8.13 -14.74 -6.13
C ASN A 32 -7.17 -14.01 -7.09
N TYR A 33 -5.98 -13.70 -6.61
CA TYR A 33 -5.01 -12.86 -7.31
C TYR A 33 -4.57 -13.44 -8.65
N LEU A 34 -4.36 -14.75 -8.74
CA LEU A 34 -3.92 -15.41 -9.97
C LEU A 34 -4.94 -15.22 -11.09
N SER A 35 -6.20 -15.57 -10.83
CA SER A 35 -7.29 -15.38 -11.78
C SER A 35 -7.48 -13.91 -12.17
N PHE A 36 -7.43 -13.01 -11.17
CA PHE A 36 -7.58 -11.57 -11.39
C PHE A 36 -6.54 -11.02 -12.38
N TYR A 37 -5.27 -11.38 -12.20
CA TYR A 37 -4.19 -10.86 -13.06
C TYR A 37 -4.10 -11.56 -14.42
N HIS A 38 -4.66 -12.77 -14.57
CA HIS A 38 -4.78 -13.43 -15.88
C HIS A 38 -5.87 -12.80 -16.76
N HIS A 39 -6.74 -11.95 -16.19
CA HIS A 39 -7.79 -11.24 -16.93
C HIS A 39 -7.61 -9.72 -16.80
N PRO A 40 -6.55 -9.14 -17.41
CA PRO A 40 -6.15 -7.75 -17.17
C PRO A 40 -7.22 -6.73 -17.59
N ASP A 41 -8.08 -7.03 -18.56
CA ASP A 41 -9.17 -6.14 -18.96
C ASP A 41 -10.26 -6.07 -17.89
N THR A 42 -10.66 -7.21 -17.34
CA THR A 42 -11.62 -7.26 -16.21
C THR A 42 -11.02 -6.61 -14.96
N ALA A 43 -9.74 -6.84 -14.68
CA ALA A 43 -9.03 -6.20 -13.58
C ALA A 43 -8.98 -4.68 -13.76
N LEU A 44 -8.73 -4.17 -14.98
CA LEU A 44 -8.77 -2.74 -15.27
C LEU A 44 -10.15 -2.13 -14.95
N LEU A 45 -11.23 -2.79 -15.36
CA LEU A 45 -12.60 -2.34 -15.05
C LEU A 45 -12.86 -2.27 -13.53
N ASP A 46 -12.30 -3.20 -12.77
CA ASP A 46 -12.39 -3.21 -11.31
C ASP A 46 -11.65 -2.00 -10.69
N PHE A 47 -10.47 -1.63 -11.21
CA PHE A 47 -9.76 -0.40 -10.82
C PHE A 47 -10.52 0.86 -11.22
N LEU A 48 -11.12 0.90 -12.41
CA LEU A 48 -11.93 2.05 -12.86
C LEU A 48 -13.18 2.23 -11.99
N LYS A 49 -13.82 1.14 -11.60
CA LYS A 49 -14.95 1.16 -10.65
C LYS A 49 -14.53 1.74 -9.30
N ALA A 50 -13.38 1.30 -8.75
CA ALA A 50 -12.86 1.86 -7.52
C ALA A 50 -12.54 3.35 -7.65
N LYS A 51 -11.93 3.77 -8.77
CA LYS A 51 -11.64 5.19 -9.05
C LYS A 51 -12.91 6.03 -9.06
N THR A 52 -13.98 5.55 -9.68
CA THR A 52 -15.27 6.25 -9.72
C THR A 52 -15.89 6.40 -8.33
N VAL A 53 -15.85 5.33 -7.52
CA VAL A 53 -16.47 5.34 -6.17
C VAL A 53 -15.66 6.17 -5.17
N LEU A 54 -14.32 6.04 -5.19
CA LEU A 54 -13.44 6.76 -4.27
C LEU A 54 -13.23 8.22 -4.68
N ASN A 55 -13.29 8.50 -5.98
CA ASN A 55 -12.97 9.80 -6.58
C ASN A 55 -11.70 10.45 -5.95
N PRO A 56 -10.55 9.75 -5.93
CA PRO A 56 -9.35 10.25 -5.28
C PRO A 56 -8.79 11.45 -6.04
N SER A 57 -8.22 12.42 -5.32
CA SER A 57 -7.60 13.62 -5.89
C SER A 57 -6.27 13.36 -6.61
N ASN A 58 -5.85 12.09 -6.72
CA ASN A 58 -4.59 11.69 -7.32
C ASN A 58 -4.77 10.47 -8.24
N ASN A 59 -3.71 10.10 -8.95
CA ASN A 59 -3.66 8.96 -9.85
C ASN A 59 -2.85 7.78 -9.30
N LEU A 60 -2.64 7.71 -7.98
CA LEU A 60 -1.92 6.60 -7.37
C LEU A 60 -2.80 5.37 -7.23
N THR A 61 -2.21 4.22 -7.51
CA THR A 61 -2.86 2.93 -7.31
C THR A 61 -1.85 1.89 -6.79
N ARG A 62 -2.35 0.91 -6.04
CA ARG A 62 -1.57 -0.25 -5.59
C ARG A 62 -2.27 -1.52 -6.02
N LEU A 63 -1.50 -2.51 -6.47
CA LEU A 63 -2.05 -3.80 -6.86
C LEU A 63 -2.35 -4.67 -5.63
N PRO A 64 -3.52 -5.31 -5.53
CA PRO A 64 -3.81 -6.28 -4.48
C PRO A 64 -2.82 -7.45 -4.50
N GLY A 65 -2.18 -7.73 -3.36
CA GLY A 65 -1.29 -8.87 -3.19
C GLY A 65 -0.02 -8.90 -4.06
N ASN A 66 0.30 -7.81 -4.80
CA ASN A 66 1.47 -7.76 -5.67
C ASN A 66 2.28 -6.48 -5.50
N ASN A 67 3.60 -6.66 -5.35
CA ASN A 67 4.55 -5.56 -5.29
C ASN A 67 4.99 -5.18 -6.70
N ALA A 68 4.32 -4.18 -7.28
CA ALA A 68 4.66 -3.65 -8.59
C ALA A 68 4.81 -2.13 -8.51
N TRP A 69 5.66 -1.60 -9.40
CA TRP A 69 5.94 -0.19 -9.52
C TRP A 69 5.85 0.23 -10.98
N ASN A 70 5.17 1.34 -11.24
CA ASN A 70 5.20 2.03 -12.53
C ASN A 70 5.06 3.53 -12.29
N LEU A 71 6.19 4.17 -12.06
CA LEU A 71 6.38 5.61 -11.95
C LEU A 71 7.34 6.07 -13.05
N THR A 72 7.46 7.37 -13.25
CA THR A 72 8.32 7.96 -14.30
C THR A 72 9.75 7.38 -14.32
N HIS A 73 10.34 7.12 -13.16
CA HIS A 73 11.73 6.65 -13.05
C HIS A 73 11.87 5.24 -12.47
N VAL A 74 10.76 4.57 -12.16
CA VAL A 74 10.76 3.25 -11.52
C VAL A 74 9.75 2.35 -12.19
N LYS A 75 10.22 1.33 -12.90
CA LYS A 75 9.36 0.30 -13.53
C LYS A 75 9.78 -1.08 -13.06
N ARG A 76 8.93 -1.71 -12.24
CA ARG A 76 9.14 -3.07 -11.73
C ARG A 76 7.81 -3.80 -11.63
N ALA A 77 7.63 -4.80 -12.47
CA ALA A 77 6.44 -5.64 -12.47
C ALA A 77 6.80 -7.07 -12.88
N SER A 78 6.24 -8.07 -12.22
CA SER A 78 6.34 -9.46 -12.66
C SER A 78 5.58 -9.67 -13.97
N ASN A 79 5.89 -10.75 -14.70
CA ASN A 79 5.19 -11.07 -15.95
C ASN A 79 3.68 -11.25 -15.74
N LEU A 80 3.26 -11.75 -14.57
CA LEU A 80 1.85 -11.95 -14.24
C LEU A 80 1.06 -10.63 -14.22
N VAL A 81 1.62 -9.58 -13.62
CA VAL A 81 0.89 -8.32 -13.40
C VAL A 81 1.20 -7.25 -14.44
N ARG A 82 2.27 -7.45 -15.24
CA ARG A 82 2.69 -6.48 -16.26
C ARG A 82 1.58 -6.07 -17.22
N PRO A 83 0.76 -7.00 -17.78
CA PRO A 83 -0.30 -6.60 -18.71
C PRO A 83 -1.33 -5.63 -18.08
N LEU A 84 -1.65 -5.79 -16.80
CA LEU A 84 -2.51 -4.85 -16.09
C LEU A 84 -1.78 -3.53 -15.80
N VAL A 85 -0.52 -3.59 -15.38
CA VAL A 85 0.30 -2.38 -15.12
C VAL A 85 0.38 -1.49 -16.36
N ASP A 86 0.62 -2.08 -17.54
CA ASP A 86 0.69 -1.35 -18.80
C ASP A 86 -0.67 -0.70 -19.16
N LYS A 87 -1.79 -1.39 -18.89
CA LYS A 87 -3.13 -0.84 -19.07
C LYS A 87 -3.43 0.30 -18.10
N LEU A 88 -3.03 0.19 -16.83
CA LEU A 88 -3.18 1.26 -15.84
C LEU A 88 -2.36 2.50 -16.24
N ASP A 89 -1.12 2.29 -16.71
CA ASP A 89 -0.24 3.36 -17.24
C ASP A 89 -0.89 4.08 -18.42
N SER A 90 -1.47 3.33 -19.37
CA SER A 90 -2.10 3.91 -20.57
C SER A 90 -3.26 4.85 -20.27
N ILE A 91 -3.88 4.74 -19.09
CA ILE A 91 -4.95 5.62 -18.61
C ILE A 91 -4.48 6.62 -17.55
N GLY A 92 -3.16 6.76 -17.38
CA GLY A 92 -2.52 7.71 -16.48
C GLY A 92 -2.57 7.34 -15.00
N LEU A 93 -2.78 6.07 -14.66
CA LEU A 93 -2.68 5.59 -13.28
C LEU A 93 -1.25 5.12 -12.96
N ASN A 94 -0.66 5.71 -11.93
CA ASN A 94 0.66 5.37 -11.44
C ASN A 94 0.60 4.21 -10.43
N VAL A 95 1.37 3.16 -10.65
CA VAL A 95 1.41 2.01 -9.73
C VAL A 95 2.54 2.19 -8.72
N ILE A 96 2.20 2.12 -7.42
CA ILE A 96 3.14 2.19 -6.30
C ILE A 96 3.17 0.87 -5.54
N GLY A 97 4.36 0.33 -5.34
CA GLY A 97 4.60 -0.87 -4.53
C GLY A 97 5.08 -0.53 -3.11
N TRP A 98 6.01 -1.34 -2.58
CA TRP A 98 6.65 -1.11 -1.28
C TRP A 98 8.10 -1.57 -1.27
N ASP A 99 8.91 -0.91 -0.46
CA ASP A 99 10.32 -1.25 -0.22
C ASP A 99 10.45 -2.24 0.93
N LEU A 100 9.64 -2.06 1.96
CA LEU A 100 9.62 -2.86 3.18
C LEU A 100 8.19 -3.26 3.52
N GLN A 101 8.01 -4.43 4.13
CA GLN A 101 6.71 -4.91 4.58
C GLN A 101 6.74 -5.30 6.06
N TRP A 102 5.83 -4.72 6.85
CA TRP A 102 5.50 -5.25 8.16
C TRP A 102 4.53 -6.42 8.00
N ARG A 103 5.02 -7.63 8.24
CA ARG A 103 4.24 -8.85 8.03
C ARG A 103 3.35 -9.13 9.23
N PHE A 104 2.29 -9.89 9.00
CA PHE A 104 1.40 -10.39 10.03
C PHE A 104 1.26 -11.91 9.96
N ASN A 105 0.91 -12.52 11.09
CA ASN A 105 0.66 -13.96 11.20
C ASN A 105 -0.82 -14.30 10.85
N LYS A 106 -1.18 -15.58 10.95
CA LYS A 106 -2.55 -16.06 10.67
C LYS A 106 -3.62 -15.44 11.58
N ALA A 107 -3.24 -14.95 12.77
CA ALA A 107 -4.14 -14.23 13.67
C ALA A 107 -4.22 -12.72 13.35
N GLY A 108 -3.61 -12.26 12.26
CA GLY A 108 -3.59 -10.85 11.85
C GLY A 108 -2.67 -9.97 12.71
N ARG A 109 -1.76 -10.52 13.51
CA ARG A 109 -0.88 -9.75 14.41
C ARG A 109 0.50 -9.53 13.82
N PRO A 110 1.15 -8.36 14.08
CA PRO A 110 2.47 -8.05 13.55
C PRO A 110 3.53 -9.06 14.02
N VAL A 111 4.37 -9.50 13.08
CA VAL A 111 5.42 -10.52 13.34
C VAL A 111 6.76 -9.90 13.72
N GLN A 112 7.16 -8.84 13.04
CA GLN A 112 8.45 -8.19 13.32
C GLN A 112 8.30 -7.22 14.50
N SER A 113 9.39 -7.01 15.26
CA SER A 113 9.42 -5.99 16.29
C SER A 113 9.61 -4.58 15.69
N PRO A 114 9.23 -3.53 16.42
CA PRO A 114 9.47 -2.15 16.03
C PRO A 114 10.94 -1.84 15.75
N GLU A 115 11.84 -2.32 16.62
CA GLU A 115 13.30 -2.10 16.53
C GLU A 115 13.85 -2.76 15.25
N TYR A 116 13.47 -4.02 15.00
CA TYR A 116 13.89 -4.71 13.77
C TYR A 116 13.47 -3.94 12.51
N LEU A 117 12.28 -3.34 12.49
CA LEU A 117 11.83 -2.57 11.35
C LEU A 117 12.55 -1.24 11.23
N ALA A 118 12.84 -0.56 12.34
CA ALA A 118 13.62 0.67 12.34
C ALA A 118 15.04 0.40 11.80
N ASP A 119 15.74 -0.64 12.29
CA ASP A 119 17.04 -1.06 11.77
C ASP A 119 17.00 -1.37 10.26
N LYS A 120 15.89 -1.97 9.77
CA LYS A 120 15.72 -2.24 8.33
C LYS A 120 15.50 -0.96 7.53
N VAL A 121 14.78 0.01 8.04
CA VAL A 121 14.62 1.33 7.41
C VAL A 121 15.97 2.00 7.27
N ASP A 122 16.75 2.07 8.34
CA ASP A 122 18.10 2.67 8.34
C ASP A 122 19.05 1.95 7.36
N SER A 123 19.03 0.61 7.38
CA SER A 123 19.83 -0.20 6.45
C SER A 123 19.46 0.08 4.98
N LEU A 124 18.17 0.19 4.64
CA LEU A 124 17.72 0.47 3.28
C LEU A 124 18.16 1.86 2.80
N PHE A 125 18.12 2.87 3.67
CA PHE A 125 18.62 4.21 3.36
C PHE A 125 20.13 4.25 3.26
N PHE A 126 20.85 3.65 4.22
CA PHE A 126 22.32 3.61 4.23
C PHE A 126 22.89 2.97 2.96
N HIS A 127 22.28 1.87 2.51
CA HIS A 127 22.71 1.14 1.31
C HIS A 127 22.06 1.63 0.01
N HIS A 128 21.30 2.71 0.03
CA HIS A 128 20.58 3.24 -1.15
C HIS A 128 19.70 2.19 -1.85
N GLN A 129 19.01 1.34 -1.09
CA GLN A 129 18.21 0.22 -1.60
C GLN A 129 16.71 0.53 -1.70
N THR A 130 16.30 1.78 -1.47
CA THR A 130 14.92 2.21 -1.75
C THR A 130 14.70 2.38 -3.24
N LEU A 131 13.50 2.04 -3.73
CA LEU A 131 13.17 2.16 -5.16
C LEU A 131 13.03 3.60 -5.62
N THR A 132 12.64 4.50 -4.73
CA THR A 132 12.63 5.94 -4.97
C THR A 132 13.66 6.62 -4.10
N LYS A 133 14.48 7.49 -4.69
CA LYS A 133 15.58 8.16 -3.96
C LYS A 133 15.03 8.93 -2.76
N ASN A 134 15.61 8.70 -1.59
CA ASN A 134 15.28 9.36 -0.31
C ASN A 134 13.83 9.14 0.16
N HIS A 135 13.12 8.14 -0.36
CA HIS A 135 11.79 7.77 0.08
C HIS A 135 11.71 6.27 0.32
N LEU A 136 11.01 5.87 1.36
CA LEU A 136 10.73 4.48 1.67
C LEU A 136 9.21 4.28 1.77
N VAL A 137 8.71 3.26 1.11
CA VAL A 137 7.32 2.85 1.25
C VAL A 137 7.25 1.59 2.09
N LEU A 138 6.69 1.72 3.29
CA LEU A 138 6.40 0.60 4.18
C LEU A 138 4.95 0.13 3.97
N LEU A 139 4.78 -1.14 3.60
CA LEU A 139 3.47 -1.79 3.56
C LEU A 139 3.12 -2.33 4.94
N MET A 140 1.97 -1.93 5.46
CA MET A 140 1.34 -2.49 6.66
C MET A 140 -0.18 -2.54 6.47
N HIS A 141 -0.89 -3.22 7.37
CA HIS A 141 -2.35 -3.33 7.33
C HIS A 141 -2.94 -2.90 8.67
N ASP A 142 -4.00 -2.11 8.64
CA ASP A 142 -4.67 -1.55 9.83
C ASP A 142 -5.13 -2.62 10.82
N HIS A 143 -5.62 -3.75 10.31
CA HIS A 143 -6.09 -4.85 11.14
C HIS A 143 -5.01 -5.44 12.07
N MET A 144 -3.72 -5.24 11.75
CA MET A 144 -2.59 -5.70 12.57
C MET A 144 -2.54 -5.01 13.94
N PHE A 145 -3.12 -3.82 14.06
CA PHE A 145 -3.00 -2.94 15.21
C PHE A 145 -4.30 -2.79 16.01
N ARG A 146 -5.24 -3.73 15.88
CA ARG A 146 -6.53 -3.70 16.59
C ARG A 146 -6.40 -3.94 18.10
N ALA A 147 -5.44 -4.77 18.52
CA ALA A 147 -5.17 -5.01 19.93
C ALA A 147 -4.28 -3.88 20.50
N ALA A 148 -4.56 -3.43 21.73
CA ALA A 148 -3.81 -2.35 22.37
C ALA A 148 -2.29 -2.59 22.40
N ALA A 149 -1.86 -3.82 22.69
CA ALA A 149 -0.44 -4.18 22.67
C ALA A 149 0.20 -4.09 21.28
N ASP A 150 -0.56 -4.28 20.21
CA ASP A 150 -0.05 -4.17 18.85
C ASP A 150 -0.11 -2.72 18.35
N SER A 151 -1.09 -1.91 18.78
CA SER A 151 -1.10 -0.45 18.58
C SER A 151 0.13 0.20 19.21
N LEU A 152 0.53 -0.24 20.41
CA LEU A 152 1.74 0.24 21.07
C LEU A 152 3.01 -0.04 20.27
N LYS A 153 3.08 -1.19 19.57
CA LYS A 153 4.21 -1.49 18.67
C LYS A 153 4.31 -0.49 17.51
N LEU A 154 3.16 -0.07 16.94
CA LEU A 154 3.16 0.95 15.91
C LEU A 154 3.68 2.29 16.43
N GLU A 155 3.25 2.68 17.64
CA GLU A 155 3.74 3.89 18.30
C GLU A 155 5.25 3.82 18.56
N GLN A 156 5.74 2.71 19.10
CA GLN A 156 7.17 2.48 19.34
C GLN A 156 7.99 2.57 18.04
N PHE A 157 7.51 1.97 16.96
CA PHE A 157 8.15 2.08 15.66
C PHE A 157 8.24 3.53 15.16
N ILE A 158 7.12 4.28 15.25
CA ILE A 158 7.10 5.70 14.86
C ILE A 158 8.08 6.52 15.70
N GLN A 159 8.21 6.23 17.00
CA GLN A 159 9.17 6.92 17.87
C GLN A 159 10.62 6.56 17.53
N ALA A 160 10.91 5.30 17.21
CA ALA A 160 12.25 4.87 16.78
C ALA A 160 12.71 5.59 15.50
N LEU A 161 11.80 5.86 14.55
CA LEU A 161 12.12 6.59 13.30
C LEU A 161 12.40 8.10 13.50
N LYS A 162 12.14 8.66 14.70
CA LYS A 162 12.37 10.08 14.99
C LYS A 162 13.71 10.36 15.66
N GLN A 163 14.46 9.33 16.00
CA GLN A 163 15.79 9.42 16.61
C GLN A 163 16.87 9.55 15.55
#